data_84c1f2f264fe7b0b15392cd5939a44d1
#
_entry.id   84c1f2f264fe7b0b15392cd5939a44d1
#
_cell.length_a   1.000
_cell.length_b   1.000
_cell.length_c   1.000
_cell.angle_alpha   90.00
_cell.angle_beta   90.00
_cell.angle_gamma   90.00
#
_symmetry.space_group_name_H-M   'P 1'
#
loop_
_entity.id
_entity.type
_entity.pdbx_description
1 polymer ?
#
loop_
_entity_poly.entity_id
_entity_poly.type
_entity_poly.pdbx_seq_one_letter_code
_entity_poly.pdbx_strand_id
1 'polypeptide(L)'
;PAPSHPVISEVFNIQDTKWTHWTIDDNPIITPERKEEIRKTCLKNPYLYKRDWLGERGIPQGVIYSMFDPQRHILSYIPDSESKIEMYFAGDGGLSDATSIGCYVVTRTMQNQFKLYRVAGWYYSGADIGVTKAMSVQAREICGSFIPYCRQLTGMRESSIKIDPACKALRAEFDLLGYYTDRADNNARDIKGARKGIEVGIEYLQSSISDGRFYLVENDRFGHLDFLKEIGMYC
;
A
#
# COMPACT_ATOMS: atom_id res chain seq x y z
N PRO A 1 -3.44 1.15 18.61
CA PRO A 1 -2.83 0.96 17.30
C PRO A 1 -3.87 0.52 16.27
N ALA A 2 -3.64 0.83 14.98
CA ALA A 2 -4.53 0.37 13.91
C ALA A 2 -4.57 -1.17 13.85
N PRO A 3 -5.66 -1.79 13.33
CA PRO A 3 -5.76 -3.24 13.19
C PRO A 3 -4.59 -3.88 12.43
N SER A 4 -4.03 -3.15 11.47
CA SER A 4 -2.87 -3.55 10.66
C SER A 4 -1.51 -3.33 11.32
N HIS A 5 -1.46 -2.80 12.55
CA HIS A 5 -0.19 -2.53 13.24
C HIS A 5 0.58 -3.83 13.48
N PRO A 6 1.89 -3.93 13.16
CA PRO A 6 2.67 -5.16 13.28
C PRO A 6 2.58 -5.82 14.65
N VAL A 7 2.68 -5.04 15.75
CA VAL A 7 2.52 -5.56 17.12
C VAL A 7 1.20 -6.29 17.31
N ILE A 8 0.13 -5.85 16.64
CA ILE A 8 -1.18 -6.50 16.76
C ILE A 8 -1.20 -7.80 15.99
N SER A 9 -0.76 -7.81 14.72
CA SER A 9 -0.72 -9.03 13.92
C SER A 9 0.20 -10.09 14.52
N GLU A 10 1.35 -9.68 15.05
CA GLU A 10 2.31 -10.57 15.70
C GLU A 10 1.74 -11.17 17.00
N VAL A 11 1.19 -10.32 17.89
CA VAL A 11 0.68 -10.78 19.18
C VAL A 11 -0.61 -11.57 19.04
N PHE A 12 -1.48 -11.26 18.08
CA PHE A 12 -2.72 -12.02 17.84
C PHE A 12 -2.48 -13.44 17.34
N ASN A 13 -1.36 -13.66 16.66
CA ASN A 13 -1.00 -14.97 16.11
C ASN A 13 -0.21 -15.85 17.11
N ILE A 14 0.13 -15.32 18.29
CA ILE A 14 0.77 -16.13 19.33
C ILE A 14 -0.26 -17.08 19.94
N GLN A 15 0.00 -18.38 19.83
CA GLN A 15 -0.79 -19.41 20.48
C GLN A 15 -0.80 -19.16 22.00
N ASP A 16 -1.96 -19.27 22.64
CA ASP A 16 -2.20 -19.00 24.06
C ASP A 16 -2.26 -17.52 24.48
N THR A 17 -2.30 -16.57 23.55
CA THR A 17 -2.56 -15.16 23.91
C THR A 17 -4.01 -14.96 24.33
N LYS A 18 -4.22 -14.48 25.56
CA LYS A 18 -5.56 -14.11 26.06
C LYS A 18 -5.81 -12.64 25.83
N TRP A 19 -6.93 -12.33 25.25
CA TRP A 19 -7.37 -10.97 25.01
C TRP A 19 -8.47 -10.57 25.95
N THR A 20 -8.37 -9.39 26.51
CA THR A 20 -9.44 -8.74 27.25
C THR A 20 -9.75 -7.41 26.58
N HIS A 21 -11.03 -7.13 26.36
CA HIS A 21 -11.49 -5.86 25.87
C HIS A 21 -11.90 -4.97 27.03
N TRP A 22 -11.36 -3.76 27.10
CA TRP A 22 -11.65 -2.79 28.14
C TRP A 22 -12.12 -1.49 27.51
N THR A 23 -13.17 -0.94 28.10
CA THR A 23 -13.70 0.38 27.76
C THR A 23 -13.37 1.35 28.90
N ILE A 24 -13.67 2.64 28.70
CA ILE A 24 -13.58 3.61 29.81
C ILE A 24 -14.55 3.25 30.93
N ASP A 25 -15.68 2.65 30.60
CA ASP A 25 -16.69 2.26 31.61
C ASP A 25 -16.16 1.19 32.58
N ASP A 26 -15.26 0.35 32.13
CA ASP A 26 -14.63 -0.70 32.95
C ASP A 26 -13.52 -0.17 33.88
N ASN A 27 -13.11 1.09 33.72
CA ASN A 27 -12.07 1.68 34.56
C ASN A 27 -12.61 2.17 35.90
N PRO A 28 -12.30 1.52 37.02
CA PRO A 28 -12.84 1.88 38.34
C PRO A 28 -12.21 3.16 38.95
N ILE A 29 -11.08 3.63 38.41
CA ILE A 29 -10.35 4.79 38.93
C ILE A 29 -11.00 6.09 38.45
N ILE A 30 -11.65 6.08 37.28
CA ILE A 30 -12.26 7.28 36.69
C ILE A 30 -13.66 7.46 37.31
N THR A 31 -13.88 8.62 37.93
CA THR A 31 -15.18 8.94 38.54
C THR A 31 -16.29 9.07 37.47
N PRO A 32 -17.55 8.82 37.84
CA PRO A 32 -18.69 8.95 36.91
C PRO A 32 -18.76 10.32 36.22
N GLU A 33 -18.49 11.39 36.99
CA GLU A 33 -18.51 12.76 36.47
C GLU A 33 -17.43 12.96 35.42
N ARG A 34 -16.24 12.44 35.68
CA ARG A 34 -15.11 12.50 34.72
C ARG A 34 -15.38 11.65 33.47
N LYS A 35 -16.00 10.49 33.63
CA LYS A 35 -16.42 9.67 32.50
C LYS A 35 -17.39 10.44 31.59
N GLU A 36 -18.37 11.10 32.16
CA GLU A 36 -19.36 11.89 31.38
C GLU A 36 -18.71 13.08 30.64
N GLU A 37 -17.74 13.75 31.27
CA GLU A 37 -16.98 14.82 30.62
C GLU A 37 -16.18 14.31 29.41
N ILE A 38 -15.46 13.20 29.59
CA ILE A 38 -14.69 12.56 28.50
C ILE A 38 -15.65 12.11 27.40
N ARG A 39 -16.79 11.50 27.75
CA ARG A 39 -17.80 11.06 26.80
C ARG A 39 -18.32 12.20 25.92
N LYS A 40 -18.65 13.34 26.51
CA LYS A 40 -19.10 14.54 25.78
C LYS A 40 -18.03 15.03 24.79
N THR A 41 -16.77 14.92 25.16
CA THR A 41 -15.64 15.28 24.29
C THR A 41 -15.47 14.29 23.15
N CYS A 42 -15.50 13.00 23.44
CA CYS A 42 -15.36 11.93 22.45
C CYS A 42 -16.53 11.88 21.46
N LEU A 43 -17.75 12.13 21.90
CA LEU A 43 -18.94 12.12 21.04
C LEU A 43 -18.90 13.17 19.91
N LYS A 44 -18.09 14.23 20.06
CA LYS A 44 -17.90 15.22 19.00
C LYS A 44 -17.12 14.65 17.80
N ASN A 45 -16.41 13.54 17.99
CA ASN A 45 -15.65 12.87 16.96
C ASN A 45 -15.87 11.35 17.06
N PRO A 46 -16.58 10.73 16.10
CA PRO A 46 -16.89 9.29 16.12
C PRO A 46 -15.64 8.39 16.21
N TYR A 47 -14.53 8.83 15.65
CA TYR A 47 -13.28 8.10 15.73
C TYR A 47 -12.72 8.08 17.16
N LEU A 48 -12.67 9.24 17.82
CA LEU A 48 -12.23 9.35 19.21
C LEU A 48 -13.15 8.56 20.15
N TYR A 49 -14.46 8.57 19.89
CA TYR A 49 -15.40 7.78 20.66
C TYR A 49 -15.12 6.28 20.58
N LYS A 50 -14.91 5.78 19.37
CA LYS A 50 -14.58 4.37 19.16
C LYS A 50 -13.23 4.00 19.79
N ARG A 51 -12.18 4.78 19.52
CA ARG A 51 -10.83 4.49 20.00
C ARG A 51 -10.69 4.69 21.52
N ASP A 52 -11.08 5.83 22.02
CA ASP A 52 -10.76 6.27 23.39
C ASP A 52 -11.84 5.88 24.40
N TRP A 53 -13.10 5.80 23.96
CA TRP A 53 -14.20 5.38 24.83
C TRP A 53 -14.44 3.88 24.78
N LEU A 54 -14.67 3.35 23.58
CA LEU A 54 -15.02 1.93 23.41
C LEU A 54 -13.79 1.01 23.38
N GLY A 55 -12.56 1.54 23.37
CA GLY A 55 -11.35 0.75 23.26
C GLY A 55 -11.25 -0.01 21.92
N GLU A 56 -12.03 0.39 20.93
CA GLU A 56 -12.02 -0.23 19.62
C GLU A 56 -10.77 0.17 18.84
N ARG A 57 -10.30 -0.74 18.00
CA ARG A 57 -9.21 -0.44 17.09
C ARG A 57 -9.75 0.43 15.96
N GLY A 58 -9.36 1.69 15.97
CA GLY A 58 -9.71 2.64 14.92
C GLY A 58 -8.60 2.80 13.89
N ILE A 59 -8.98 3.09 12.66
CA ILE A 59 -8.05 3.64 11.67
C ILE A 59 -7.65 5.04 12.16
N PRO A 60 -6.34 5.42 12.18
CA PRO A 60 -5.93 6.75 12.60
C PRO A 60 -6.69 7.85 11.84
N GLN A 61 -7.04 8.93 12.54
CA GLN A 61 -7.67 10.08 11.90
C GLN A 61 -6.66 10.69 10.92
N GLY A 62 -7.08 10.91 9.66
CA GLY A 62 -6.21 11.45 8.63
C GLY A 62 -5.60 10.41 7.69
N VAL A 63 -5.89 9.11 7.85
CA VAL A 63 -5.47 8.11 6.86
C VAL A 63 -6.03 8.47 5.49
N ILE A 64 -5.11 8.72 4.57
CA ILE A 64 -5.43 9.20 3.22
C ILE A 64 -6.24 8.18 2.44
N TYR A 65 -5.95 6.89 2.60
CA TYR A 65 -6.61 5.79 1.86
C TYR A 65 -7.57 4.98 2.75
N SER A 66 -8.35 5.66 3.59
CA SER A 66 -9.32 5.03 4.51
C SER A 66 -10.42 4.21 3.81
N MET A 67 -10.63 4.42 2.50
CA MET A 67 -11.55 3.67 1.66
C MET A 67 -11.02 2.29 1.23
N PHE A 68 -9.73 2.01 1.43
CA PHE A 68 -9.16 0.71 1.09
C PHE A 68 -9.62 -0.34 2.11
N ASP A 69 -10.31 -1.33 1.60
CA ASP A 69 -10.83 -2.46 2.37
C ASP A 69 -10.22 -3.76 1.80
N PRO A 70 -9.38 -4.48 2.57
CA PRO A 70 -8.77 -5.71 2.08
C PRO A 70 -9.78 -6.75 1.58
N GLN A 71 -10.96 -6.84 2.18
CA GLN A 71 -11.98 -7.82 1.77
C GLN A 71 -12.58 -7.50 0.39
N ARG A 72 -12.52 -6.23 -0.03
CA ARG A 72 -13.07 -5.77 -1.31
C ARG A 72 -12.00 -5.58 -2.37
N HIS A 73 -10.80 -5.20 -1.97
CA HIS A 73 -9.75 -4.75 -2.89
C HIS A 73 -8.60 -5.75 -3.06
N ILE A 74 -8.64 -6.90 -2.35
CA ILE A 74 -7.71 -8.00 -2.60
C ILE A 74 -8.47 -9.13 -3.27
N LEU A 75 -8.01 -9.55 -4.44
CA LEU A 75 -8.61 -10.61 -5.25
C LEU A 75 -7.60 -11.74 -5.43
N SER A 76 -8.08 -12.96 -5.55
CA SER A 76 -7.22 -14.12 -5.80
C SER A 76 -6.65 -14.14 -7.22
N TYR A 77 -7.34 -13.51 -8.19
CA TYR A 77 -6.90 -13.40 -9.58
C TYR A 77 -7.58 -12.23 -10.31
N ILE A 78 -7.01 -11.82 -11.42
CA ILE A 78 -7.66 -10.87 -12.34
C ILE A 78 -8.82 -11.59 -13.03
N PRO A 79 -10.06 -11.05 -13.02
CA PRO A 79 -11.20 -11.72 -13.64
C PRO A 79 -10.99 -12.02 -15.13
N ASP A 80 -11.31 -13.24 -15.56
CA ASP A 80 -11.15 -13.67 -16.96
C ASP A 80 -12.01 -12.88 -17.95
N SER A 81 -13.07 -12.22 -17.47
CA SER A 81 -13.92 -11.33 -18.25
C SER A 81 -13.26 -10.00 -18.61
N GLU A 82 -12.08 -9.71 -18.07
CA GLU A 82 -11.34 -8.49 -18.32
C GLU A 82 -10.15 -8.72 -19.27
N SER A 83 -10.02 -7.88 -20.27
CA SER A 83 -8.89 -7.94 -21.20
C SER A 83 -7.67 -7.24 -20.59
N LYS A 84 -6.55 -7.94 -20.44
CA LYS A 84 -5.26 -7.35 -20.06
C LYS A 84 -4.74 -6.49 -21.19
N ILE A 85 -4.49 -5.22 -20.95
CA ILE A 85 -4.09 -4.22 -21.95
C ILE A 85 -2.61 -3.91 -21.86
N GLU A 86 -2.11 -3.70 -20.65
CA GLU A 86 -0.75 -3.23 -20.38
C GLU A 86 -0.23 -3.81 -19.06
N MET A 87 1.06 -4.09 -19.02
CA MET A 87 1.80 -4.37 -17.79
C MET A 87 2.95 -3.40 -17.67
N TYR A 88 3.16 -2.83 -16.50
CA TYR A 88 4.29 -1.95 -16.21
C TYR A 88 4.79 -2.13 -14.78
N PHE A 89 6.00 -1.66 -14.54
CA PHE A 89 6.57 -1.57 -13.20
C PHE A 89 6.63 -0.11 -12.76
N ALA A 90 6.38 0.12 -11.49
CA ALA A 90 6.59 1.42 -10.88
C ALA A 90 7.20 1.24 -9.50
N GLY A 91 8.17 2.09 -9.16
CA GLY A 91 8.85 1.95 -7.89
C GLY A 91 9.64 3.17 -7.48
N ASP A 92 9.99 3.13 -6.21
CA ASP A 92 10.88 4.06 -5.55
C ASP A 92 12.05 3.29 -4.93
N GLY A 93 13.21 3.91 -4.85
CA GLY A 93 14.42 3.29 -4.33
C GLY A 93 15.14 4.19 -3.35
N GLY A 94 15.38 3.68 -2.16
CA GLY A 94 16.16 4.34 -1.12
C GLY A 94 17.40 3.54 -0.72
N LEU A 95 18.48 4.23 -0.36
CA LEU A 95 19.65 3.63 0.27
C LEU A 95 19.43 3.44 1.77
N SER A 96 18.90 4.45 2.41
CA SER A 96 18.56 4.46 3.84
C SER A 96 17.11 4.07 4.07
N ASP A 97 16.25 4.43 3.13
CA ASP A 97 14.84 4.11 3.12
C ASP A 97 14.57 2.81 2.35
N ALA A 98 13.35 2.35 2.38
CA ALA A 98 12.98 1.14 1.65
C ALA A 98 13.03 1.35 0.14
N THR A 99 13.41 0.29 -0.59
CA THR A 99 13.18 0.19 -2.03
C THR A 99 11.95 -0.66 -2.26
N SER A 100 10.99 -0.13 -3.02
CA SER A 100 9.75 -0.82 -3.36
C SER A 100 9.46 -0.72 -4.85
N ILE A 101 9.19 -1.85 -5.49
CA ILE A 101 8.81 -1.92 -6.90
C ILE A 101 7.56 -2.80 -7.04
N GLY A 102 6.48 -2.22 -7.57
CA GLY A 102 5.25 -2.92 -7.88
C GLY A 102 5.17 -3.31 -9.35
N CYS A 103 4.57 -4.48 -9.62
CA CYS A 103 4.11 -4.88 -10.94
C CYS A 103 2.62 -4.59 -11.07
N TYR A 104 2.26 -3.85 -12.10
CA TYR A 104 0.88 -3.40 -12.34
C TYR A 104 0.38 -3.88 -13.69
N VAL A 105 -0.87 -4.34 -13.71
CA VAL A 105 -1.59 -4.73 -14.92
C VAL A 105 -2.81 -3.83 -15.08
N VAL A 106 -2.91 -3.18 -16.22
CA VAL A 106 -4.11 -2.45 -16.63
C VAL A 106 -5.00 -3.40 -17.40
N THR A 107 -6.26 -3.43 -17.02
CA THR A 107 -7.29 -4.20 -17.74
C THR A 107 -8.38 -3.30 -18.30
N ARG A 108 -9.18 -3.85 -19.17
CA ARG A 108 -10.39 -3.22 -19.70
C ARG A 108 -11.55 -4.18 -19.56
N THR A 109 -12.61 -3.74 -18.91
CA THR A 109 -13.86 -4.49 -18.77
C THR A 109 -14.66 -4.49 -20.08
N MET A 110 -15.67 -5.36 -20.16
CA MET A 110 -16.62 -5.38 -21.30
C MET A 110 -17.37 -4.05 -21.48
N GLN A 111 -17.56 -3.29 -20.38
CA GLN A 111 -18.16 -1.94 -20.41
C GLN A 111 -17.16 -0.83 -20.75
N ASN A 112 -15.96 -1.20 -21.24
CA ASN A 112 -14.88 -0.29 -21.60
C ASN A 112 -14.31 0.53 -20.42
N GLN A 113 -14.44 0.05 -19.18
CA GLN A 113 -13.86 0.65 -18.00
C GLN A 113 -12.45 0.11 -17.79
N PHE A 114 -11.51 0.99 -17.49
CA PHE A 114 -10.13 0.60 -17.11
C PHE A 114 -10.03 0.34 -15.62
N LYS A 115 -9.31 -0.74 -15.27
CA LYS A 115 -8.94 -1.07 -13.91
C LYS A 115 -7.45 -1.31 -13.80
N LEU A 116 -6.92 -1.12 -12.61
CA LEU A 116 -5.50 -1.28 -12.28
C LEU A 116 -5.35 -2.37 -11.20
N TYR A 117 -4.51 -3.35 -11.48
CA TYR A 117 -4.20 -4.45 -10.58
C TYR A 117 -2.71 -4.43 -10.22
N ARG A 118 -2.38 -4.32 -8.93
CA ARG A 118 -1.04 -4.60 -8.45
C ARG A 118 -0.92 -6.10 -8.22
N VAL A 119 -0.18 -6.79 -9.08
CA VAL A 119 -0.12 -8.27 -9.11
C VAL A 119 1.05 -8.85 -8.33
N ALA A 120 2.08 -8.06 -8.08
CA ALA A 120 3.25 -8.44 -7.29
C ALA A 120 3.98 -7.20 -6.76
N GLY A 121 4.77 -7.37 -5.70
CA GLY A 121 5.62 -6.32 -5.16
C GLY A 121 6.97 -6.86 -4.68
N TRP A 122 8.05 -6.24 -5.11
CA TRP A 122 9.38 -6.44 -4.54
C TRP A 122 9.67 -5.33 -3.54
N TYR A 123 10.14 -5.70 -2.36
CA TYR A 123 10.43 -4.76 -1.27
C TYR A 123 11.70 -5.14 -0.55
N TYR A 124 12.48 -4.15 -0.19
CA TYR A 124 13.63 -4.29 0.70
C TYR A 124 13.80 -3.03 1.54
N SER A 125 13.84 -3.19 2.85
CA SER A 125 14.17 -2.13 3.80
C SER A 125 15.39 -2.52 4.62
N GLY A 126 16.48 -1.80 4.41
CA GLY A 126 17.71 -2.00 5.20
C GLY A 126 17.51 -1.62 6.67
N ALA A 127 16.64 -0.66 6.94
CA ALA A 127 16.30 -0.23 8.30
C ALA A 127 15.54 -1.32 9.08
N ASP A 128 14.58 -2.00 8.44
CA ASP A 128 13.77 -3.05 9.07
C ASP A 128 14.59 -4.32 9.34
N ILE A 129 15.53 -4.64 8.45
CA ILE A 129 16.32 -5.87 8.51
C ILE A 129 17.64 -5.67 9.28
N GLY A 130 18.06 -4.41 9.48
CA GLY A 130 19.34 -4.08 10.09
C GLY A 130 20.55 -4.30 9.17
N VAL A 131 20.34 -4.51 7.88
CA VAL A 131 21.38 -4.77 6.86
C VAL A 131 21.15 -3.90 5.64
N THR A 132 22.16 -3.12 5.24
CA THR A 132 22.08 -2.31 4.02
C THR A 132 22.48 -3.17 2.82
N LYS A 133 21.64 -3.19 1.77
CA LYS A 133 21.91 -3.89 0.52
C LYS A 133 22.28 -2.87 -0.56
N ALA A 134 23.42 -3.07 -1.23
CA ALA A 134 23.85 -2.19 -2.30
C ALA A 134 22.82 -2.16 -3.46
N MET A 135 22.69 -1.01 -4.12
CA MET A 135 21.74 -0.84 -5.24
C MET A 135 22.00 -1.82 -6.38
N SER A 136 23.24 -2.15 -6.65
CA SER A 136 23.61 -3.16 -7.66
C SER A 136 23.10 -4.57 -7.32
N VAL A 137 23.01 -4.91 -6.02
CA VAL A 137 22.45 -6.20 -5.57
C VAL A 137 20.94 -6.18 -5.70
N GLN A 138 20.30 -5.09 -5.25
CA GLN A 138 18.86 -4.91 -5.38
C GLN A 138 18.42 -4.97 -6.86
N ALA A 139 19.10 -4.23 -7.74
CA ALA A 139 18.84 -4.24 -9.18
C ALA A 139 18.96 -5.65 -9.79
N ARG A 140 20.00 -6.42 -9.42
CA ARG A 140 20.16 -7.81 -9.88
C ARG A 140 19.04 -8.72 -9.42
N GLU A 141 18.56 -8.59 -8.20
CA GLU A 141 17.41 -9.35 -7.69
C GLU A 141 16.13 -8.99 -8.42
N ILE A 142 15.90 -7.70 -8.65
CA ILE A 142 14.71 -7.22 -9.35
C ILE A 142 14.73 -7.67 -10.81
N CYS A 143 15.81 -7.40 -11.53
CA CYS A 143 15.93 -7.72 -12.94
C CYS A 143 16.06 -9.23 -13.20
N GLY A 144 16.75 -9.96 -12.32
CA GLY A 144 17.02 -11.40 -12.49
C GLY A 144 15.96 -12.32 -11.92
N SER A 145 15.10 -11.84 -11.00
CA SER A 145 14.10 -12.68 -10.34
C SER A 145 12.69 -12.10 -10.43
N PHE A 146 12.49 -10.86 -9.97
CA PHE A 146 11.18 -10.27 -9.86
C PHE A 146 10.52 -9.98 -11.22
N ILE A 147 11.21 -9.28 -12.13
CA ILE A 147 10.68 -8.98 -13.47
C ILE A 147 10.38 -10.24 -14.28
N PRO A 148 11.29 -11.24 -14.38
CA PRO A 148 11.00 -12.50 -15.04
C PRO A 148 9.80 -13.25 -14.45
N TYR A 149 9.68 -13.26 -13.12
CA TYR A 149 8.53 -13.84 -12.45
C TYR A 149 7.21 -13.16 -12.85
N CYS A 150 7.18 -11.81 -12.85
CA CYS A 150 5.98 -11.07 -13.24
C CYS A 150 5.60 -11.30 -14.72
N ARG A 151 6.59 -11.40 -15.61
CA ARG A 151 6.35 -11.76 -17.03
C ARG A 151 5.71 -13.16 -17.15
N GLN A 152 6.19 -14.12 -16.39
CA GLN A 152 5.63 -15.48 -16.36
C GLN A 152 4.22 -15.48 -15.76
N LEU A 153 4.02 -14.79 -14.63
CA LEU A 153 2.73 -14.69 -13.93
C LEU A 153 1.63 -14.09 -14.79
N THR A 154 1.95 -13.04 -15.52
CA THR A 154 0.96 -12.28 -16.30
C THR A 154 0.82 -12.78 -17.74
N GLY A 155 1.83 -13.47 -18.27
CA GLY A 155 1.95 -13.81 -19.69
C GLY A 155 2.26 -12.58 -20.58
N MET A 156 2.70 -11.46 -19.99
CA MET A 156 2.93 -10.19 -20.67
C MET A 156 4.40 -9.75 -20.56
N ARG A 157 4.80 -8.85 -21.47
CA ARG A 157 5.98 -8.02 -21.29
C ARG A 157 5.59 -6.65 -20.83
N GLU A 158 6.44 -6.02 -20.02
CA GLU A 158 6.24 -4.66 -19.56
C GLU A 158 6.32 -3.65 -20.70
N SER A 159 5.43 -2.67 -20.68
CA SER A 159 5.49 -1.49 -21.55
C SER A 159 6.52 -0.47 -21.08
N SER A 160 6.71 -0.39 -19.75
CA SER A 160 7.64 0.54 -19.12
C SER A 160 8.06 0.08 -17.72
N ILE A 161 9.22 0.60 -17.27
CA ILE A 161 9.68 0.49 -15.88
C ILE A 161 9.89 1.93 -15.38
N LYS A 162 8.96 2.41 -14.55
CA LYS A 162 8.94 3.80 -14.05
C LYS A 162 9.57 3.85 -12.67
N ILE A 163 10.67 4.57 -12.55
CA ILE A 163 11.39 4.72 -11.29
C ILE A 163 11.45 6.21 -10.93
N ASP A 164 11.34 6.50 -9.62
CA ASP A 164 11.44 7.87 -9.12
C ASP A 164 12.70 8.55 -9.66
N PRO A 165 12.61 9.80 -10.16
CA PRO A 165 13.76 10.55 -10.69
C PRO A 165 14.92 10.72 -9.71
N ALA A 166 14.65 10.71 -8.39
CA ALA A 166 15.68 10.83 -7.37
C ALA A 166 16.54 9.56 -7.26
N CYS A 167 16.03 8.40 -7.66
CA CYS A 167 16.71 7.10 -7.56
C CYS A 167 17.70 6.85 -8.70
N LYS A 168 18.61 7.80 -8.93
CA LYS A 168 19.59 7.75 -10.03
C LYS A 168 20.48 6.51 -10.00
N ALA A 169 20.91 6.09 -8.80
CA ALA A 169 21.77 4.94 -8.61
C ALA A 169 21.08 3.63 -9.05
N LEU A 170 19.85 3.40 -8.62
CA LEU A 170 19.07 2.24 -9.00
C LEU A 170 18.82 2.19 -10.50
N ARG A 171 18.48 3.33 -11.12
CA ARG A 171 18.26 3.44 -12.56
C ARG A 171 19.52 3.12 -13.37
N ALA A 172 20.68 3.64 -12.93
CA ALA A 172 21.95 3.32 -13.58
C ALA A 172 22.29 1.83 -13.52
N GLU A 173 21.97 1.15 -12.42
CA GLU A 173 22.17 -0.30 -12.29
C GLU A 173 21.20 -1.10 -13.20
N PHE A 174 19.98 -0.63 -13.38
CA PHE A 174 19.04 -1.22 -14.35
C PHE A 174 19.56 -1.11 -15.77
N ASP A 175 20.08 0.08 -16.15
CA ASP A 175 20.65 0.31 -17.47
C ASP A 175 21.84 -0.63 -17.73
N LEU A 176 22.74 -0.84 -16.74
CA LEU A 176 23.85 -1.78 -16.82
C LEU A 176 23.40 -3.24 -17.03
N LEU A 177 22.20 -3.59 -16.52
CA LEU A 177 21.60 -4.91 -16.69
C LEU A 177 20.75 -5.04 -17.97
N GLY A 178 20.74 -4.01 -18.81
CA GLY A 178 20.00 -3.98 -20.07
C GLY A 178 18.48 -3.72 -19.91
N TYR A 179 18.07 -3.18 -18.77
CA TYR A 179 16.68 -2.76 -18.52
C TYR A 179 16.58 -1.24 -18.62
N TYR A 180 15.85 -0.78 -19.60
CA TYR A 180 15.61 0.64 -19.77
C TYR A 180 14.55 1.13 -18.76
N THR A 181 14.82 2.26 -18.10
CA THR A 181 13.92 2.84 -17.11
C THR A 181 13.47 4.24 -17.51
N ASP A 182 12.17 4.48 -17.40
CA ASP A 182 11.58 5.80 -17.51
C ASP A 182 11.60 6.54 -16.16
N ARG A 183 11.66 7.86 -16.20
CA ARG A 183 11.45 8.68 -15.02
C ARG A 183 9.96 8.72 -14.68
N ALA A 184 9.61 8.42 -13.44
CA ALA A 184 8.26 8.65 -12.97
C ALA A 184 7.94 10.15 -13.05
N ASP A 185 6.73 10.49 -13.47
CA ASP A 185 6.24 11.87 -13.41
C ASP A 185 5.61 12.11 -12.03
N ASN A 186 6.36 12.77 -11.15
CA ASN A 186 5.91 13.12 -9.80
C ASN A 186 4.98 14.36 -9.80
N ASN A 187 4.66 14.90 -10.97
CA ASN A 187 3.76 16.03 -11.14
C ASN A 187 2.46 15.63 -11.82
N ALA A 188 1.72 14.70 -11.19
CA ALA A 188 0.38 14.35 -11.64
C ALA A 188 -0.44 15.62 -11.91
N ARG A 189 -1.25 15.63 -12.97
CA ARG A 189 -2.10 16.77 -13.36
C ARG A 189 -3.55 16.34 -13.33
N ASP A 190 -4.41 17.26 -12.91
CA ASP A 190 -5.85 17.05 -13.05
C ASP A 190 -6.28 17.07 -14.54
N ILE A 191 -7.50 16.61 -14.81
CA ILE A 191 -8.05 16.49 -16.17
C ILE A 191 -8.00 17.83 -16.93
N LYS A 192 -8.11 18.95 -16.22
CA LYS A 192 -8.06 20.30 -16.79
C LYS A 192 -6.64 20.87 -16.86
N GLY A 193 -5.64 20.18 -16.28
CA GLY A 193 -4.26 20.64 -16.19
C GLY A 193 -4.04 21.85 -15.27
N ALA A 194 -5.06 22.25 -14.50
CA ALA A 194 -5.00 23.43 -13.63
C ALA A 194 -4.27 23.14 -12.30
N ARG A 195 -4.41 21.92 -11.77
CA ARG A 195 -3.71 21.46 -10.55
C ARG A 195 -2.69 20.39 -10.92
N LYS A 196 -1.59 20.37 -10.19
CA LYS A 196 -0.50 19.40 -10.34
C LYS A 196 0.15 19.10 -8.99
N GLY A 197 0.81 17.96 -8.92
CA GLY A 197 1.60 17.57 -7.76
C GLY A 197 1.10 16.29 -7.10
N ILE A 198 1.68 16.01 -5.95
CA ILE A 198 1.42 14.78 -5.18
C ILE A 198 -0.05 14.66 -4.78
N GLU A 199 -0.68 15.76 -4.37
CA GLU A 199 -2.10 15.78 -3.97
C GLU A 199 -3.03 15.28 -5.07
N VAL A 200 -2.77 15.65 -6.33
CA VAL A 200 -3.56 15.17 -7.46
C VAL A 200 -3.38 13.66 -7.67
N GLY A 201 -2.16 13.15 -7.49
CA GLY A 201 -1.89 11.71 -7.54
C GLY A 201 -2.62 10.95 -6.44
N ILE A 202 -2.64 11.49 -5.23
CA ILE A 202 -3.39 10.94 -4.09
C ILE A 202 -4.88 10.89 -4.41
N GLU A 203 -5.47 11.99 -4.88
CA GLU A 203 -6.89 12.07 -5.26
C GLU A 203 -7.26 11.05 -6.35
N TYR A 204 -6.39 10.82 -7.34
CA TYR A 204 -6.61 9.80 -8.36
C TYR A 204 -6.64 8.39 -7.79
N LEU A 205 -5.73 8.07 -6.88
CA LEU A 205 -5.72 6.76 -6.24
C LEU A 205 -6.92 6.58 -5.30
N GLN A 206 -7.28 7.61 -4.53
CA GLN A 206 -8.49 7.60 -3.69
C GLN A 206 -9.74 7.33 -4.52
N SER A 207 -9.91 8.04 -5.63
CA SER A 207 -11.03 7.84 -6.56
C SER A 207 -11.01 6.44 -7.17
N SER A 208 -9.83 5.96 -7.56
CA SER A 208 -9.70 4.62 -8.15
C SER A 208 -10.05 3.50 -7.18
N ILE A 209 -9.69 3.64 -5.90
CA ILE A 209 -10.08 2.70 -4.85
C ILE A 209 -11.59 2.80 -4.61
N SER A 210 -12.12 4.00 -4.41
CA SER A 210 -13.55 4.21 -4.12
C SER A 210 -14.46 3.70 -5.24
N ASP A 211 -14.05 3.89 -6.49
CA ASP A 211 -14.80 3.46 -7.69
C ASP A 211 -14.62 1.98 -8.02
N GLY A 212 -13.84 1.22 -7.24
CA GLY A 212 -13.54 -0.18 -7.52
C GLY A 212 -12.74 -0.35 -8.82
N ARG A 213 -11.75 0.51 -9.04
CA ARG A 213 -10.84 0.48 -10.20
C ARG A 213 -9.40 0.16 -9.84
N PHE A 214 -9.09 0.02 -8.53
CA PHE A 214 -7.78 -0.39 -8.03
C PHE A 214 -7.90 -1.62 -7.15
N TYR A 215 -7.09 -2.64 -7.43
CA TYR A 215 -7.07 -3.91 -6.71
C TYR A 215 -5.64 -4.42 -6.50
N LEU A 216 -5.48 -5.26 -5.48
CA LEU A 216 -4.32 -6.13 -5.32
C LEU A 216 -4.71 -7.55 -5.75
N VAL A 217 -3.77 -8.30 -6.27
CA VAL A 217 -3.93 -9.74 -6.55
C VAL A 217 -3.06 -10.52 -5.60
N GLU A 218 -3.61 -11.50 -4.90
CA GLU A 218 -2.86 -12.37 -3.99
C GLU A 218 -1.61 -12.95 -4.67
N ASN A 219 -0.50 -12.95 -3.95
CA ASN A 219 0.76 -13.44 -4.45
C ASN A 219 1.63 -13.97 -3.30
N ASP A 220 1.89 -15.27 -3.32
CA ASP A 220 2.64 -15.93 -2.25
C ASP A 220 4.14 -15.64 -2.30
N ARG A 221 4.69 -15.38 -3.48
CA ARG A 221 6.14 -15.20 -3.65
C ARG A 221 6.57 -13.74 -3.51
N PHE A 222 5.83 -12.83 -4.12
CA PHE A 222 6.08 -11.38 -4.09
C PHE A 222 4.79 -10.67 -3.68
N GLY A 223 4.45 -10.80 -2.40
CA GLY A 223 3.21 -10.31 -1.85
C GLY A 223 3.15 -8.81 -1.65
N HIS A 224 2.16 -8.36 -0.91
CA HIS A 224 1.84 -6.95 -0.74
C HIS A 224 1.89 -6.49 0.72
N LEU A 225 2.53 -7.26 1.61
CA LEU A 225 2.53 -6.97 3.06
C LEU A 225 2.99 -5.56 3.38
N ASP A 226 4.04 -5.09 2.72
CA ASP A 226 4.59 -3.75 2.96
C ASP A 226 3.64 -2.67 2.47
N PHE A 227 3.09 -2.83 1.26
CA PHE A 227 2.07 -1.94 0.71
C PHE A 227 0.83 -1.88 1.61
N LEU A 228 0.39 -3.03 2.15
CA LEU A 228 -0.76 -3.11 3.05
C LEU A 228 -0.50 -2.43 4.40
N LYS A 229 0.72 -2.53 4.92
CA LYS A 229 1.14 -1.79 6.12
C LYS A 229 1.10 -0.28 5.88
N GLU A 230 1.70 0.17 4.78
CA GLU A 230 1.84 1.59 4.47
C GLU A 230 0.50 2.24 4.13
N ILE A 231 -0.33 1.62 3.27
CA ILE A 231 -1.61 2.20 2.85
C ILE A 231 -2.56 2.45 4.03
N GLY A 232 -2.48 1.62 5.07
CA GLY A 232 -3.27 1.77 6.30
C GLY A 232 -2.73 2.81 7.28
N MET A 233 -1.52 3.31 7.07
CA MET A 233 -0.84 4.26 7.97
C MET A 233 -0.50 5.60 7.30
N TYR A 234 -0.69 5.72 6.00
CA TYR A 234 -0.36 6.93 5.24
C TYR A 234 -1.32 8.08 5.59
N CYS A 235 -0.79 9.12 6.26
CA CYS A 235 -1.53 10.26 6.81
C CYS A 235 -1.02 11.58 6.23
#